data_ed6d2928b2732bbb5b680894962cf41b
#
_entry.id   ed6d2928b2732bbb5b680894962cf41b
#
_cell.length_a   1.000
_cell.length_b   1.000
_cell.length_c   1.000
_cell.angle_alpha   90.00
_cell.angle_beta   90.00
_cell.angle_gamma   90.00
#
_symmetry.space_group_name_H-M   'P 1'
#
loop_
_entity.id
_entity.type
_entity.pdbx_description
1 polymer ?
#
loop_
_entity_poly.entity_id
_entity_poly.type
_entity_poly.pdbx_seq_one_letter_code
_entity_poly.pdbx_strand_id
1 'polypeptide(L)'
;MRNAIVMIAMLAFLVAPPPEDAWEPDPAEVEMLACVIYQEAGGDACSDLCRMYVGDVVLNRVEDPRFPDTLEGVLTAPGQYGRFSKTGIVWPSRASNPGEAHAVQRAYDIATKLLSGEHSELYGQGYVWQAEFGQGSEGFWCDGLYFGK
;
A
#
# COMPACT_ATOMS: atom_id res chain seq x y z
N MET A 1 -31.64 45.32 39.70
CA MET A 1 -30.99 44.05 39.39
C MET A 1 -31.25 43.71 37.94
N ARG A 2 -30.25 43.85 37.06
CA ARG A 2 -30.38 43.59 35.61
C ARG A 2 -29.67 42.24 35.32
N ASN A 3 -30.47 41.22 35.03
CA ASN A 3 -29.96 39.90 34.61
C ASN A 3 -29.47 39.99 33.15
N ALA A 4 -28.18 39.91 32.95
CA ALA A 4 -27.59 39.76 31.63
C ALA A 4 -27.63 38.28 31.24
N ILE A 5 -28.45 37.95 30.25
CA ILE A 5 -28.47 36.63 29.62
C ILE A 5 -27.29 36.57 28.62
N VAL A 6 -26.27 35.77 28.94
CA VAL A 6 -25.17 35.49 28.02
C VAL A 6 -25.66 34.43 27.06
N MET A 7 -25.97 34.81 25.82
CA MET A 7 -26.19 33.87 24.73
C MET A 7 -24.83 33.32 24.23
N ILE A 8 -24.53 32.09 24.55
CA ILE A 8 -23.39 31.35 23.94
C ILE A 8 -23.86 30.91 22.56
N ALA A 9 -23.39 31.59 21.53
CA ALA A 9 -23.55 31.11 20.14
C ALA A 9 -22.63 29.91 19.92
N MET A 10 -23.19 28.71 19.88
CA MET A 10 -22.52 27.51 19.40
C MET A 10 -22.31 27.68 17.89
N LEU A 11 -21.08 27.96 17.47
CA LEU A 11 -20.67 27.87 16.07
C LEU A 11 -20.56 26.39 15.71
N ALA A 12 -21.62 25.83 15.15
CA ALA A 12 -21.53 24.52 14.51
C ALA A 12 -20.66 24.65 13.26
N PHE A 13 -19.45 24.13 13.29
CA PHE A 13 -18.66 23.92 12.10
C PHE A 13 -19.39 22.85 11.25
N LEU A 14 -20.12 23.30 10.25
CA LEU A 14 -20.61 22.46 9.18
C LEU A 14 -19.39 22.00 8.38
N VAL A 15 -18.87 20.83 8.72
CA VAL A 15 -17.95 20.12 7.83
C VAL A 15 -18.80 19.70 6.63
N ALA A 16 -18.52 20.30 5.48
CA ALA A 16 -19.17 19.90 4.23
C ALA A 16 -18.89 18.39 4.01
N PRO A 17 -19.91 17.60 3.61
CA PRO A 17 -19.66 16.21 3.23
C PRO A 17 -18.63 16.20 2.09
N PRO A 18 -17.73 15.19 2.04
CA PRO A 18 -16.82 15.05 0.91
C PRO A 18 -17.64 15.00 -0.39
N PRO A 19 -17.07 15.49 -1.51
CA PRO A 19 -17.76 15.42 -2.79
C PRO A 19 -18.16 13.98 -3.10
N GLU A 20 -19.39 13.78 -3.58
CA GLU A 20 -19.99 12.47 -3.88
C GLU A 20 -19.21 11.66 -4.95
N ASP A 21 -18.27 12.30 -5.65
CA ASP A 21 -17.41 11.73 -6.69
C ASP A 21 -15.95 11.53 -6.25
N ALA A 22 -15.65 11.46 -4.94
CA ALA A 22 -14.33 11.10 -4.49
C ALA A 22 -14.05 9.65 -4.92
N TRP A 23 -13.16 9.48 -5.92
CA TRP A 23 -12.74 8.17 -6.37
C TRP A 23 -12.08 7.42 -5.20
N GLU A 24 -12.68 6.32 -4.79
CA GLU A 24 -12.12 5.44 -3.78
C GLU A 24 -11.57 4.18 -4.47
N PRO A 25 -10.39 3.69 -4.07
CA PRO A 25 -9.85 2.45 -4.60
C PRO A 25 -10.78 1.26 -4.33
N ASP A 26 -10.79 0.28 -5.23
CA ASP A 26 -11.51 -0.97 -5.02
C ASP A 26 -10.99 -1.66 -3.74
N PRO A 27 -11.86 -1.91 -2.74
CA PRO A 27 -11.45 -2.57 -1.50
C PRO A 27 -10.81 -3.94 -1.71
N ALA A 28 -11.18 -4.68 -2.75
CA ALA A 28 -10.57 -5.97 -3.07
C ALA A 28 -9.13 -5.80 -3.57
N GLU A 29 -8.87 -4.79 -4.40
CA GLU A 29 -7.50 -4.47 -4.86
C GLU A 29 -6.65 -3.95 -3.71
N VAL A 30 -7.22 -3.10 -2.83
CA VAL A 30 -6.52 -2.64 -1.62
C VAL A 30 -6.10 -3.83 -0.76
N GLU A 31 -6.99 -4.80 -0.52
CA GLU A 31 -6.68 -5.97 0.29
C GLU A 31 -5.60 -6.85 -0.35
N MET A 32 -5.67 -7.11 -1.65
CA MET A 32 -4.66 -7.88 -2.37
C MET A 32 -3.27 -7.20 -2.29
N LEU A 33 -3.20 -5.92 -2.61
CA LEU A 33 -1.93 -5.17 -2.59
C LEU A 33 -1.37 -5.07 -1.17
N ALA A 34 -2.22 -4.78 -0.16
CA ALA A 34 -1.82 -4.75 1.23
C ALA A 34 -1.25 -6.08 1.71
N CYS A 35 -1.89 -7.21 1.33
CA CYS A 35 -1.41 -8.53 1.68
C CYS A 35 0.00 -8.79 1.11
N VAL A 36 0.25 -8.42 -0.14
CA VAL A 36 1.56 -8.58 -0.76
C VAL A 36 2.60 -7.65 -0.12
N ILE A 37 2.29 -6.38 0.10
CA ILE A 37 3.19 -5.44 0.81
C ILE A 37 3.56 -6.00 2.19
N TYR A 38 2.58 -6.53 2.94
CA TYR A 38 2.84 -7.15 4.23
C TYR A 38 3.73 -8.40 4.11
N GLN A 39 3.53 -9.25 3.10
CA GLN A 39 4.32 -10.47 2.91
C GLN A 39 5.77 -10.19 2.53
N GLU A 40 6.01 -9.13 1.75
CA GLU A 40 7.34 -8.77 1.23
C GLU A 40 8.10 -7.82 2.16
N ALA A 41 7.40 -6.90 2.82
CA ALA A 41 7.98 -5.82 3.62
C ALA A 41 7.25 -5.60 4.97
N GLY A 42 6.63 -6.63 5.54
CA GLY A 42 5.85 -6.51 6.78
C GLY A 42 6.65 -6.37 8.06
N GLY A 43 7.95 -6.73 8.06
CA GLY A 43 8.79 -6.69 9.24
C GLY A 43 9.06 -5.27 9.76
N ASP A 44 9.38 -5.16 11.06
CA ASP A 44 9.70 -3.87 11.72
C ASP A 44 10.93 -3.18 11.11
N ALA A 45 11.82 -3.93 10.46
CA ALA A 45 13.00 -3.42 9.79
C ALA A 45 12.68 -2.63 8.50
N CYS A 46 11.49 -2.81 7.92
CA CYS A 46 11.08 -2.10 6.72
C CYS A 46 10.39 -0.79 7.05
N SER A 47 10.86 0.30 6.45
CA SER A 47 10.22 1.62 6.51
C SER A 47 8.95 1.67 5.65
N ASP A 48 8.12 2.68 5.86
CA ASP A 48 6.95 2.92 4.99
C ASP A 48 7.36 3.26 3.56
N LEU A 49 8.50 3.94 3.38
CA LEU A 49 9.05 4.20 2.05
C LEU A 49 9.39 2.89 1.32
N CYS A 50 10.04 1.94 2.00
CA CYS A 50 10.36 0.64 1.41
C CYS A 50 9.07 -0.14 1.06
N ARG A 51 8.01 -0.05 1.89
CA ARG A 51 6.69 -0.61 1.58
C ARG A 51 6.04 0.04 0.36
N MET A 52 6.18 1.37 0.21
CA MET A 52 5.73 2.06 -1.00
C MET A 52 6.46 1.57 -2.24
N TYR A 53 7.79 1.37 -2.16
CA TYR A 53 8.57 0.81 -3.26
C TYR A 53 8.08 -0.58 -3.69
N VAL A 54 7.78 -1.46 -2.73
CA VAL A 54 7.20 -2.78 -3.03
C VAL A 54 5.89 -2.64 -3.81
N GLY A 55 4.99 -1.79 -3.35
CA GLY A 55 3.72 -1.56 -4.03
C GLY A 55 3.87 -0.90 -5.40
N ASP A 56 4.76 0.08 -5.55
CA ASP A 56 5.02 0.73 -6.83
C ASP A 56 5.65 -0.23 -7.86
N VAL A 57 6.49 -1.18 -7.44
CA VAL A 57 6.98 -2.24 -8.32
C VAL A 57 5.83 -3.12 -8.83
N VAL A 58 4.87 -3.46 -7.97
CA VAL A 58 3.66 -4.18 -8.40
C VAL A 58 2.88 -3.37 -9.44
N LEU A 59 2.62 -2.09 -9.17
CA LEU A 59 1.85 -1.23 -10.07
C LEU A 59 2.60 -0.94 -11.37
N ASN A 60 3.92 -0.75 -11.33
CA ASN A 60 4.75 -0.64 -12.53
C ASN A 60 4.65 -1.89 -13.42
N ARG A 61 4.53 -3.09 -12.83
CA ARG A 61 4.31 -4.31 -13.61
C ARG A 61 2.94 -4.32 -14.28
N VAL A 62 1.90 -3.83 -13.63
CA VAL A 62 0.56 -3.70 -14.26
C VAL A 62 0.60 -2.81 -15.49
N GLU A 63 1.42 -1.75 -15.47
CA GLU A 63 1.60 -0.81 -16.58
C GLU A 63 2.59 -1.31 -17.66
N ASP A 64 3.40 -2.31 -17.37
CA ASP A 64 4.45 -2.79 -18.26
C ASP A 64 3.94 -3.96 -19.13
N PRO A 65 4.00 -3.86 -20.48
CA PRO A 65 3.46 -4.86 -21.38
C PRO A 65 4.12 -6.25 -21.29
N ARG A 66 5.21 -6.40 -20.54
CA ARG A 66 5.84 -7.70 -20.26
C ARG A 66 5.12 -8.52 -19.19
N PHE A 67 4.19 -7.90 -18.46
CA PHE A 67 3.44 -8.51 -17.36
C PHE A 67 1.94 -8.49 -17.65
N PRO A 68 1.11 -9.20 -16.86
CA PRO A 68 -0.33 -9.06 -16.91
C PRO A 68 -0.79 -7.62 -16.64
N ASP A 69 -1.87 -7.20 -17.29
CA ASP A 69 -2.44 -5.84 -17.25
C ASP A 69 -3.44 -5.61 -16.09
N THR A 70 -3.49 -6.52 -15.13
CA THR A 70 -4.33 -6.40 -13.93
C THR A 70 -3.52 -6.69 -12.68
N LEU A 71 -3.92 -6.08 -11.55
CA LEU A 71 -3.29 -6.30 -10.25
C LEU A 71 -3.31 -7.79 -9.88
N GLU A 72 -4.47 -8.44 -9.94
CA GLU A 72 -4.60 -9.86 -9.66
C GLU A 72 -3.71 -10.71 -10.57
N GLY A 73 -3.67 -10.39 -11.87
CA GLY A 73 -2.83 -11.09 -12.85
C GLY A 73 -1.34 -11.01 -12.51
N VAL A 74 -0.84 -9.83 -12.11
CA VAL A 74 0.56 -9.64 -11.67
C VAL A 74 0.84 -10.44 -10.40
N LEU A 75 -0.05 -10.37 -9.41
CA LEU A 75 0.16 -11.00 -8.10
C LEU A 75 0.05 -12.53 -8.14
N THR A 76 -0.72 -13.07 -9.07
CA THR A 76 -0.91 -14.52 -9.23
C THR A 76 -0.01 -15.14 -10.30
N ALA A 77 0.76 -14.34 -11.05
CA ALA A 77 1.67 -14.81 -12.07
C ALA A 77 2.72 -15.81 -11.50
N PRO A 78 2.97 -16.93 -12.18
CA PRO A 78 3.93 -17.93 -11.72
C PRO A 78 5.33 -17.34 -11.47
N GLY A 79 5.92 -17.62 -10.29
CA GLY A 79 7.27 -17.20 -9.95
C GLY A 79 7.44 -15.74 -9.55
N GLN A 80 6.37 -14.93 -9.51
CA GLN A 80 6.46 -13.52 -9.13
C GLN A 80 6.28 -13.34 -7.61
N TYR A 81 5.07 -13.45 -7.10
CA TYR A 81 4.77 -13.34 -5.66
C TYR A 81 4.43 -14.72 -5.11
N GLY A 82 5.47 -15.55 -4.94
CA GLY A 82 5.32 -17.00 -4.73
C GLY A 82 4.48 -17.40 -3.52
N ARG A 83 4.44 -16.58 -2.47
CA ARG A 83 3.57 -16.80 -1.33
C ARG A 83 2.13 -16.47 -1.69
N PHE A 84 1.87 -15.26 -2.19
CA PHE A 84 0.52 -14.83 -2.56
C PHE A 84 -0.10 -15.72 -3.66
N SER A 85 0.67 -16.06 -4.69
CA SER A 85 0.17 -16.88 -5.79
C SER A 85 -0.24 -18.30 -5.38
N LYS A 86 0.27 -18.81 -4.24
CA LYS A 86 -0.06 -20.13 -3.69
C LYS A 86 -1.19 -20.13 -2.69
N THR A 87 -1.27 -19.08 -1.87
CA THR A 87 -2.16 -19.03 -0.70
C THR A 87 -3.27 -17.98 -0.82
N GLY A 88 -3.18 -17.06 -1.79
CA GLY A 88 -4.07 -15.91 -1.87
C GLY A 88 -3.88 -14.97 -0.67
N ILE A 89 -4.96 -14.31 -0.28
CA ILE A 89 -4.98 -13.40 0.88
C ILE A 89 -4.92 -14.22 2.17
N VAL A 90 -3.82 -14.08 2.91
CA VAL A 90 -3.62 -14.69 4.23
C VAL A 90 -3.05 -13.65 5.18
N TRP A 91 -3.76 -13.42 6.27
CA TRP A 91 -3.34 -12.52 7.33
C TRP A 91 -2.90 -13.27 8.59
N PRO A 92 -1.91 -12.73 9.35
CA PRO A 92 -1.56 -13.31 10.64
C PRO A 92 -2.72 -13.20 11.62
N SER A 93 -2.77 -14.12 12.60
CA SER A 93 -3.75 -14.04 13.68
C SER A 93 -3.53 -12.78 14.51
N ARG A 94 -4.47 -11.86 14.49
CA ARG A 94 -4.42 -10.57 15.20
C ARG A 94 -4.40 -10.72 16.73
N ALA A 95 -4.81 -11.88 17.24
CA ALA A 95 -5.00 -12.08 18.68
C ALA A 95 -3.69 -12.25 19.47
N SER A 96 -2.58 -12.56 18.80
CA SER A 96 -1.36 -13.00 19.47
C SER A 96 -0.20 -11.99 19.46
N ASN A 97 -0.25 -10.94 18.61
CA ASN A 97 0.88 -10.01 18.48
C ASN A 97 0.45 -8.60 18.04
N PRO A 98 0.50 -7.59 18.94
CA PRO A 98 0.18 -6.21 18.59
C PRO A 98 1.07 -5.61 17.49
N GLY A 99 2.32 -6.01 17.38
CA GLY A 99 3.26 -5.58 16.33
C GLY A 99 2.80 -6.06 14.95
N GLU A 100 2.32 -7.29 14.84
CA GLU A 100 1.73 -7.82 13.61
C GLU A 100 0.48 -7.04 13.18
N ALA A 101 -0.41 -6.72 14.11
CA ALA A 101 -1.60 -5.92 13.82
C ALA A 101 -1.23 -4.53 13.28
N HIS A 102 -0.20 -3.90 13.84
CA HIS A 102 0.32 -2.62 13.37
C HIS A 102 0.96 -2.73 11.98
N ALA A 103 1.74 -3.77 11.71
CA ALA A 103 2.34 -4.02 10.39
C ALA A 103 1.26 -4.25 9.32
N VAL A 104 0.21 -4.98 9.64
CA VAL A 104 -0.96 -5.16 8.74
C VAL A 104 -1.64 -3.82 8.45
N GLN A 105 -1.89 -3.01 9.48
CA GLN A 105 -2.51 -1.69 9.29
C GLN A 105 -1.65 -0.79 8.39
N ARG A 106 -0.33 -0.73 8.61
CA ARG A 106 0.59 0.02 7.76
C ARG A 106 0.55 -0.44 6.29
N ALA A 107 0.45 -1.75 6.05
CA ALA A 107 0.32 -2.28 4.70
C ALA A 107 -0.98 -1.83 4.02
N TYR A 108 -2.11 -1.83 4.74
CA TYR A 108 -3.38 -1.29 4.24
C TYR A 108 -3.31 0.21 3.95
N ASP A 109 -2.71 1.00 4.84
CA ASP A 109 -2.57 2.44 4.66
C ASP A 109 -1.73 2.76 3.41
N ILE A 110 -0.63 2.03 3.20
CA ILE A 110 0.23 2.17 2.03
C ILE A 110 -0.51 1.73 0.75
N ALA A 111 -1.16 0.58 0.74
CA ALA A 111 -1.91 0.10 -0.42
C ALA A 111 -3.01 1.09 -0.83
N THR A 112 -3.75 1.63 0.16
CA THR A 112 -4.77 2.65 -0.09
C THR A 112 -4.18 3.91 -0.72
N LYS A 113 -3.06 4.42 -0.21
CA LYS A 113 -2.36 5.58 -0.77
C LYS A 113 -1.95 5.36 -2.22
N LEU A 114 -1.28 4.24 -2.50
CA LEU A 114 -0.80 3.90 -3.84
C LEU A 114 -1.95 3.80 -4.84
N LEU A 115 -3.01 3.08 -4.50
CA LEU A 115 -4.20 2.94 -5.35
C LEU A 115 -5.01 4.24 -5.44
N SER A 116 -4.82 5.19 -4.54
CA SER A 116 -5.37 6.55 -4.64
C SER A 116 -4.48 7.52 -5.43
N GLY A 117 -3.36 7.04 -5.98
CA GLY A 117 -2.44 7.84 -6.80
C GLY A 117 -1.32 8.53 -6.04
N GLU A 118 -1.11 8.22 -4.75
CA GLU A 118 0.06 8.67 -4.00
C GLU A 118 1.20 7.67 -4.15
N HIS A 119 2.16 7.98 -5.01
CA HIS A 119 3.27 7.09 -5.36
C HIS A 119 4.61 7.60 -4.82
N SER A 120 5.60 6.69 -4.78
CA SER A 120 7.00 7.05 -4.61
C SER A 120 7.62 7.47 -5.95
N GLU A 121 8.91 7.85 -5.91
CA GLU A 121 9.68 8.17 -7.10
C GLU A 121 9.95 6.97 -8.04
N LEU A 122 9.61 5.74 -7.65
CA LEU A 122 9.79 4.56 -8.50
C LEU A 122 8.66 4.36 -9.51
N TYR A 123 7.47 4.91 -9.23
CA TYR A 123 6.32 4.74 -10.10
C TYR A 123 6.57 5.38 -11.47
N GLY A 124 6.27 4.63 -12.53
CA GLY A 124 6.49 5.08 -13.91
C GLY A 124 7.95 5.18 -14.34
N GLN A 125 8.92 4.75 -13.50
CA GLN A 125 10.35 4.83 -13.81
C GLN A 125 10.97 3.50 -14.27
N GLY A 126 10.16 2.48 -14.53
CA GLY A 126 10.59 1.18 -15.03
C GLY A 126 11.18 0.24 -13.98
N TYR A 127 11.02 0.55 -12.69
CA TYR A 127 11.39 -0.36 -11.61
C TYR A 127 10.34 -1.48 -11.51
N VAL A 128 10.72 -2.66 -11.95
CA VAL A 128 9.84 -3.84 -12.01
C VAL A 128 10.41 -5.06 -11.29
N TRP A 129 11.61 -4.95 -10.74
CA TRP A 129 12.27 -6.02 -9.99
C TRP A 129 12.39 -5.65 -8.51
N GLN A 130 12.08 -6.62 -7.65
CA GLN A 130 12.42 -6.59 -6.23
C GLN A 130 12.90 -7.97 -5.80
N ALA A 131 13.91 -8.03 -4.94
CA ALA A 131 14.49 -9.27 -4.44
C ALA A 131 15.35 -9.04 -3.20
N GLU A 132 15.77 -10.12 -2.55
CA GLU A 132 16.81 -10.11 -1.51
C GLU A 132 18.24 -10.13 -2.10
N PHE A 133 18.37 -10.02 -3.41
CA PHE A 133 19.65 -9.96 -4.15
C PHE A 133 19.52 -9.02 -5.34
N GLY A 134 20.68 -8.47 -5.77
CA GLY A 134 20.71 -7.55 -6.91
C GLY A 134 20.37 -8.26 -8.23
N GLN A 135 19.47 -7.64 -9.01
CA GLN A 135 19.08 -8.09 -10.35
C GLN A 135 18.62 -6.90 -11.21
N GLY A 136 18.56 -7.11 -12.52
CA GLY A 136 18.24 -6.02 -13.45
C GLY A 136 19.48 -5.22 -13.84
N SER A 137 19.27 -4.13 -14.59
CA SER A 137 20.34 -3.32 -15.16
C SER A 137 20.76 -2.15 -14.28
N GLU A 138 19.85 -1.65 -13.48
CA GLU A 138 20.00 -0.47 -12.61
C GLU A 138 19.17 -0.69 -11.35
N GLY A 139 19.70 -0.36 -10.18
CA GLY A 139 18.91 -0.50 -8.97
C GLY A 139 19.63 -0.04 -7.70
N PHE A 140 18.92 -0.18 -6.57
CA PHE A 140 19.41 0.23 -5.26
C PHE A 140 18.80 -0.64 -4.15
N TRP A 141 19.35 -0.52 -2.95
CA TRP A 141 18.89 -1.22 -1.77
C TRP A 141 18.07 -0.31 -0.85
N CYS A 142 16.95 -0.83 -0.32
CA CYS A 142 16.16 -0.22 0.73
C CYS A 142 15.79 -1.28 1.76
N ASP A 143 16.22 -1.11 3.01
CA ASP A 143 15.90 -1.98 4.15
C ASP A 143 16.08 -3.50 3.88
N GLY A 144 17.13 -3.86 3.13
CA GLY A 144 17.44 -5.24 2.80
C GLY A 144 16.73 -5.80 1.57
N LEU A 145 15.88 -5.00 0.91
CA LEU A 145 15.29 -5.30 -0.39
C LEU A 145 15.99 -4.54 -1.50
N TYR A 146 16.27 -5.21 -2.59
CA TYR A 146 16.80 -4.61 -3.81
C TYR A 146 15.66 -4.28 -4.77
N PHE A 147 15.71 -3.07 -5.34
CA PHE A 147 14.78 -2.59 -6.36
C PHE A 147 15.55 -2.27 -7.64
N GLY A 148 15.11 -2.80 -8.78
CA GLY A 148 15.82 -2.70 -10.05
C GLY A 148 14.91 -2.53 -11.27
N LYS A 149 15.54 -2.09 -12.39
CA LYS A 149 14.92 -1.96 -13.71
C LYS A 149 15.20 -3.16 -14.60
#